data_4dbe51addab4ed241348ac687f610e54
#
_entry.id   4dbe51addab4ed241348ac687f610e54
#
_cell.length_a   1.000
_cell.length_b   1.000
_cell.length_c   1.000
_cell.angle_alpha   90.00
_cell.angle_beta   90.00
_cell.angle_gamma   90.00
#
_symmetry.space_group_name_H-M   'P 1'
#
loop_
_entity.id
_entity.type
_entity.pdbx_description
1 polymer ?
#
loop_
_entity_poly.entity_id
_entity_poly.type
_entity_poly.pdbx_seq_one_letter_code
_entity_poly.pdbx_strand_id
1 'polypeptide(L)'
;DSLSGVENLVGRSPAMLQLKDQIRQIAGSTSTVLVTGESGTGKELVARAIHFSSPRSQEPFVSVNCMALNPGVLESELFGHEKGSFTGAVAMRRGRFEQASGGTLFLDEVGELTPELQVKLLRVLQERRFERVGGSEEIEVDIRIVAATNKDLMPLVQAGTFREDLYYRLNVVHIPIPPLRERREDIPLLVAHFAEKAAKENGIPPKTFSTEALNHLSGYEWPGNIRQLQNVVERCLVLVPGDVITLEDLPAEIRDEEAQFKSAVDLLPVQLDLADTLERIE
;
A
#
# COMPACT_ATOMS: atom_id res chain seq x y z
N ASP A 1 -1.75 20.95 -6.09
CA ASP A 1 -1.39 19.66 -5.48
C ASP A 1 -0.27 19.76 -4.43
N SER A 2 -0.34 20.80 -3.57
CA SER A 2 0.68 21.14 -2.55
C SER A 2 0.57 20.31 -1.26
N LEU A 3 0.03 19.09 -1.28
CA LEU A 3 -0.45 18.39 -0.09
C LEU A 3 0.14 16.97 0.10
N SER A 4 1.42 16.73 -0.24
CA SER A 4 1.92 15.34 -0.29
C SER A 4 3.12 15.04 0.63
N GLY A 5 3.57 15.98 1.46
CA GLY A 5 4.67 15.78 2.42
C GLY A 5 4.25 15.03 3.69
N VAL A 6 5.19 14.87 4.62
CA VAL A 6 4.98 14.19 5.91
C VAL A 6 3.80 14.76 6.70
N GLU A 7 3.51 16.04 6.55
CA GLU A 7 2.44 16.74 7.27
C GLU A 7 1.03 16.23 6.89
N ASN A 8 0.90 15.58 5.75
CA ASN A 8 -0.38 15.01 5.28
C ASN A 8 -0.66 13.59 5.78
N LEU A 9 0.30 12.98 6.48
CA LEU A 9 0.07 11.73 7.17
C LEU A 9 -0.73 12.01 8.44
N VAL A 10 -2.02 11.71 8.40
CA VAL A 10 -2.93 11.91 9.54
C VAL A 10 -2.62 10.93 10.65
N GLY A 11 -2.40 11.43 11.86
CA GLY A 11 -2.10 10.65 13.05
C GLY A 11 -1.18 11.39 14.03
N ARG A 12 -1.39 11.14 15.33
CA ARG A 12 -0.65 11.71 16.46
C ARG A 12 -0.17 10.65 17.44
N SER A 13 -0.48 9.38 17.20
CA SER A 13 0.02 8.29 18.02
C SER A 13 1.55 8.28 18.04
N PRO A 14 2.18 7.75 19.10
CA PRO A 14 3.63 7.62 19.18
C PRO A 14 4.23 6.90 17.98
N ALA A 15 3.56 5.85 17.49
CA ALA A 15 3.95 5.11 16.31
C ALA A 15 3.94 5.98 15.05
N MET A 16 2.91 6.83 14.86
CA MET A 16 2.84 7.75 13.72
C MET A 16 3.84 8.88 13.82
N LEU A 17 4.12 9.38 15.00
CA LEU A 17 5.18 10.41 15.20
C LEU A 17 6.55 9.83 14.86
N GLN A 18 6.86 8.63 15.35
CA GLN A 18 8.10 7.92 15.02
C GLN A 18 8.23 7.67 13.50
N LEU A 19 7.15 7.23 12.84
CA LEU A 19 7.12 7.06 11.39
C LEU A 19 7.43 8.36 10.65
N LYS A 20 6.81 9.46 11.06
CA LYS A 20 7.05 10.79 10.47
C LYS A 20 8.51 11.24 10.63
N ASP A 21 9.10 11.00 11.79
CA ASP A 21 10.50 11.34 12.05
C ASP A 21 11.46 10.47 11.23
N GLN A 22 11.19 9.17 11.09
CA GLN A 22 11.94 8.29 10.18
C GLN A 22 11.88 8.79 8.74
N ILE A 23 10.70 9.17 8.23
CA ILE A 23 10.55 9.73 6.89
C ILE A 23 11.40 10.99 6.71
N ARG A 24 11.38 11.93 7.68
CA ARG A 24 12.19 13.14 7.62
C ARG A 24 13.69 12.85 7.58
N GLN A 25 14.15 11.89 8.37
CA GLN A 25 15.56 11.47 8.41
C GLN A 25 16.06 10.92 7.07
N ILE A 26 15.23 10.12 6.39
CA ILE A 26 15.63 9.46 5.15
C ILE A 26 15.28 10.25 3.89
N ALA A 27 14.52 11.33 4.01
CA ALA A 27 14.04 12.11 2.87
C ALA A 27 15.19 12.60 1.96
N GLY A 28 16.27 13.07 2.56
CA GLY A 28 17.47 13.54 1.84
C GLY A 28 18.35 12.43 1.24
N SER A 29 18.11 11.16 1.57
CA SER A 29 18.89 10.02 1.07
C SER A 29 18.37 9.53 -0.28
N THR A 30 19.25 8.96 -1.09
CA THR A 30 18.91 8.25 -2.34
C THR A 30 18.74 6.74 -2.12
N SER A 31 18.91 6.27 -0.89
CA SER A 31 18.80 4.85 -0.53
C SER A 31 17.41 4.29 -0.86
N THR A 32 17.40 3.00 -1.22
CA THR A 32 16.16 2.24 -1.41
C THR A 32 15.44 2.09 -0.07
N VAL A 33 14.13 2.25 -0.08
CA VAL A 33 13.26 2.12 1.09
C VAL A 33 12.29 0.98 0.87
N LEU A 34 12.20 0.08 1.84
CA LEU A 34 11.17 -0.98 1.89
C LEU A 34 10.12 -0.60 2.93
N VAL A 35 8.92 -0.34 2.46
CA VAL A 35 7.75 -0.04 3.29
C VAL A 35 6.94 -1.32 3.48
N THR A 36 6.76 -1.75 4.71
CA THR A 36 5.95 -2.95 5.02
C THR A 36 4.73 -2.57 5.85
N GLY A 37 3.66 -3.32 5.70
CA GLY A 37 2.42 -3.13 6.45
C GLY A 37 1.26 -3.84 5.79
N GLU A 38 0.25 -4.12 6.57
CA GLU A 38 -0.98 -4.78 6.11
C GLU A 38 -1.64 -4.02 4.95
N SER A 39 -2.52 -4.70 4.22
CA SER A 39 -3.32 -4.04 3.18
C SER A 39 -4.15 -2.90 3.78
N GLY A 40 -4.21 -1.77 3.07
CA GLY A 40 -4.99 -0.60 3.50
C GLY A 40 -4.37 0.26 4.59
N THR A 41 -3.11 0.05 5.00
CA THR A 41 -2.42 0.87 6.01
C THR A 41 -1.90 2.21 5.49
N GLY A 42 -1.87 2.43 4.16
CA GLY A 42 -1.43 3.68 3.55
C GLY A 42 0.02 3.67 3.06
N LYS A 43 0.56 2.52 2.63
CA LYS A 43 1.95 2.38 2.11
C LYS A 43 2.27 3.39 0.99
N GLU A 44 1.35 3.63 0.06
CA GLU A 44 1.55 4.63 -1.00
C GLU A 44 1.63 6.06 -0.46
N LEU A 45 0.84 6.41 0.57
CA LEU A 45 0.91 7.73 1.20
C LEU A 45 2.28 7.96 1.87
N VAL A 46 2.83 6.93 2.48
CA VAL A 46 4.20 6.98 3.04
C VAL A 46 5.24 7.15 1.94
N ALA A 47 5.13 6.41 0.83
CA ALA A 47 6.03 6.57 -0.31
C ALA A 47 5.97 7.99 -0.92
N ARG A 48 4.78 8.56 -1.04
CA ARG A 48 4.58 9.95 -1.46
C ARG A 48 5.19 10.93 -0.47
N ALA A 49 4.99 10.73 0.82
CA ALA A 49 5.59 11.57 1.86
C ALA A 49 7.12 11.56 1.81
N ILE A 50 7.74 10.39 1.56
CA ILE A 50 9.19 10.26 1.35
C ILE A 50 9.63 11.08 0.13
N HIS A 51 8.93 10.97 -0.99
CA HIS A 51 9.27 11.68 -2.23
C HIS A 51 9.14 13.21 -2.04
N PHE A 52 7.97 13.67 -1.60
CA PHE A 52 7.68 15.11 -1.49
C PHE A 52 8.45 15.83 -0.36
N SER A 53 9.01 15.07 0.58
CA SER A 53 9.94 15.59 1.58
C SER A 53 11.41 15.54 1.14
N SER A 54 11.70 15.05 -0.07
CA SER A 54 13.06 14.88 -0.59
C SER A 54 13.49 16.02 -1.52
N PRO A 55 14.80 16.13 -1.84
CA PRO A 55 15.28 17.04 -2.88
C PRO A 55 14.67 16.81 -4.26
N ARG A 56 14.08 15.62 -4.50
CA ARG A 56 13.40 15.26 -5.76
C ARG A 56 11.89 15.57 -5.75
N SER A 57 11.42 16.40 -4.83
CA SER A 57 9.99 16.72 -4.63
C SER A 57 9.31 17.35 -5.85
N GLN A 58 10.07 17.97 -6.76
CA GLN A 58 9.56 18.56 -8.01
C GLN A 58 9.70 17.61 -9.21
N GLU A 59 10.37 16.49 -9.03
CA GLU A 59 10.62 15.48 -10.06
C GLU A 59 9.47 14.47 -10.12
N PRO A 60 9.38 13.60 -11.15
CA PRO A 60 8.30 12.64 -11.27
C PRO A 60 8.22 11.67 -10.10
N PHE A 61 6.99 11.42 -9.60
CA PHE A 61 6.64 10.29 -8.76
C PHE A 61 5.81 9.32 -9.59
N VAL A 62 6.37 8.17 -9.90
CA VAL A 62 5.72 7.14 -10.71
C VAL A 62 5.40 5.93 -9.83
N SER A 63 4.13 5.51 -9.84
CA SER A 63 3.63 4.38 -9.06
C SER A 63 3.29 3.19 -9.96
N VAL A 64 3.66 2.00 -9.54
CA VAL A 64 3.32 0.73 -10.21
C VAL A 64 2.88 -0.28 -9.17
N ASN A 65 1.72 -0.88 -9.38
CA ASN A 65 1.25 -2.02 -8.58
C ASN A 65 1.62 -3.32 -9.29
N CYS A 66 2.50 -4.11 -8.68
CA CYS A 66 3.03 -5.34 -9.27
C CYS A 66 2.01 -6.50 -9.30
N MET A 67 0.95 -6.41 -8.50
CA MET A 67 -0.12 -7.42 -8.45
C MET A 67 -1.22 -7.19 -9.50
N ALA A 68 -1.42 -5.93 -9.94
CA ALA A 68 -2.56 -5.55 -10.76
C ALA A 68 -2.50 -6.02 -12.21
N LEU A 69 -1.33 -6.49 -12.67
CA LEU A 69 -1.06 -6.85 -14.07
C LEU A 69 -0.52 -8.28 -14.18
N ASN A 70 -0.83 -8.95 -15.30
CA ASN A 70 -0.16 -10.21 -15.59
C ASN A 70 1.36 -9.98 -15.85
N PRO A 71 2.22 -11.00 -15.66
CA PRO A 71 3.68 -10.82 -15.68
C PRO A 71 4.24 -10.19 -16.96
N GLY A 72 3.74 -10.58 -18.14
CA GLY A 72 4.21 -10.04 -19.42
C GLY A 72 3.82 -8.57 -19.63
N VAL A 73 2.62 -8.18 -19.17
CA VAL A 73 2.18 -6.78 -19.20
C VAL A 73 2.95 -5.96 -18.17
N LEU A 74 3.18 -6.50 -16.97
CA LEU A 74 3.96 -5.83 -15.93
C LEU A 74 5.40 -5.57 -16.40
N GLU A 75 6.03 -6.54 -17.07
CA GLU A 75 7.37 -6.40 -17.64
C GLU A 75 7.43 -5.24 -18.66
N SER A 76 6.49 -5.23 -19.58
CA SER A 76 6.36 -4.16 -20.59
C SER A 76 6.04 -2.79 -19.96
N GLU A 77 5.21 -2.73 -18.92
CA GLU A 77 4.95 -1.49 -18.18
C GLU A 77 6.21 -1.00 -17.45
N LEU A 78 6.95 -1.87 -16.78
CA LEU A 78 8.15 -1.49 -16.03
C LEU A 78 9.28 -1.03 -16.94
N PHE A 79 9.65 -1.88 -17.92
CA PHE A 79 10.85 -1.69 -18.76
C PHE A 79 10.58 -1.06 -20.11
N GLY A 80 9.29 -0.96 -20.53
CA GLY A 80 8.94 -0.56 -21.88
C GLY A 80 9.19 -1.68 -22.90
N HIS A 81 8.86 -1.43 -24.14
CA HIS A 81 9.05 -2.38 -25.23
C HIS A 81 9.40 -1.71 -26.55
N GLU A 82 10.15 -2.41 -27.38
CA GLU A 82 10.41 -2.04 -28.75
C GLU A 82 9.26 -2.49 -29.67
N LYS A 83 9.11 -1.83 -30.81
CA LYS A 83 8.13 -2.20 -31.83
C LYS A 83 8.37 -3.65 -32.28
N GLY A 84 7.32 -4.46 -32.28
CA GLY A 84 7.39 -5.86 -32.73
C GLY A 84 7.92 -6.86 -31.70
N SER A 85 8.17 -6.45 -30.44
CA SER A 85 8.71 -7.32 -29.39
C SER A 85 7.74 -8.44 -28.96
N PHE A 86 6.43 -8.24 -29.15
CA PHE A 86 5.39 -9.26 -28.93
C PHE A 86 4.15 -8.96 -29.78
N THR A 87 3.21 -9.91 -29.86
CA THR A 87 1.98 -9.75 -30.60
C THR A 87 1.16 -8.58 -30.03
N GLY A 88 1.02 -7.51 -30.79
CA GLY A 88 0.35 -6.27 -30.36
C GLY A 88 1.30 -5.10 -30.05
N ALA A 89 2.62 -5.29 -30.07
CA ALA A 89 3.61 -4.21 -29.96
C ALA A 89 3.72 -3.38 -31.25
N VAL A 90 2.71 -2.59 -31.55
CA VAL A 90 2.60 -1.82 -32.80
C VAL A 90 3.61 -0.67 -32.87
N ALA A 91 3.97 -0.10 -31.71
CA ALA A 91 4.91 1.00 -31.56
C ALA A 91 5.82 0.77 -30.36
N MET A 92 6.97 1.46 -30.32
CA MET A 92 7.83 1.52 -29.13
C MET A 92 7.11 2.27 -28.01
N ARG A 93 7.25 1.79 -26.76
CA ARG A 93 6.70 2.44 -25.57
C ARG A 93 7.73 2.54 -24.46
N ARG A 94 7.87 3.72 -23.86
CA ARG A 94 8.72 3.93 -22.68
C ARG A 94 8.11 3.30 -21.45
N GLY A 95 8.95 2.62 -20.67
CA GLY A 95 8.55 2.00 -19.40
C GLY A 95 8.55 2.99 -18.22
N ARG A 96 8.08 2.49 -17.08
CA ARG A 96 7.99 3.27 -15.84
C ARG A 96 9.36 3.67 -15.29
N PHE A 97 10.39 2.86 -15.50
CA PHE A 97 11.76 3.23 -15.15
C PHE A 97 12.24 4.49 -15.89
N GLU A 98 11.97 4.59 -17.19
CA GLU A 98 12.29 5.79 -17.96
C GLU A 98 11.43 7.01 -17.51
N GLN A 99 10.14 6.79 -17.25
CA GLN A 99 9.23 7.85 -16.83
C GLN A 99 9.59 8.42 -15.44
N ALA A 100 10.18 7.60 -14.55
CA ALA A 100 10.58 7.99 -13.21
C ALA A 100 11.99 8.60 -13.16
N SER A 101 12.71 8.68 -14.29
CA SER A 101 14.08 9.18 -14.31
C SER A 101 14.17 10.61 -13.77
N GLY A 102 15.16 10.87 -12.91
CA GLY A 102 15.28 12.08 -12.11
C GLY A 102 14.51 12.05 -10.80
N GLY A 103 13.44 11.25 -10.72
CA GLY A 103 12.48 11.24 -9.62
C GLY A 103 12.48 9.97 -8.77
N THR A 104 11.27 9.50 -8.44
CA THR A 104 11.04 8.33 -7.58
C THR A 104 10.11 7.34 -8.26
N LEU A 105 10.50 6.06 -8.27
CA LEU A 105 9.63 4.95 -8.65
C LEU A 105 9.14 4.23 -7.38
N PHE A 106 7.83 4.17 -7.23
CA PHE A 106 7.16 3.40 -6.19
C PHE A 106 6.67 2.08 -6.76
N LEU A 107 7.17 0.98 -6.19
CA LEU A 107 6.78 -0.38 -6.53
C LEU A 107 5.92 -0.95 -5.41
N ASP A 108 4.62 -1.04 -5.62
CA ASP A 108 3.69 -1.62 -4.65
C ASP A 108 3.56 -3.13 -4.87
N GLU A 109 3.46 -3.87 -3.77
CA GLU A 109 3.33 -5.33 -3.71
C GLU A 109 4.48 -6.07 -4.43
N VAL A 110 5.73 -5.69 -4.11
CA VAL A 110 6.93 -6.32 -4.71
C VAL A 110 7.08 -7.81 -4.40
N GLY A 111 6.42 -8.30 -3.34
CA GLY A 111 6.36 -9.73 -3.01
C GLY A 111 5.62 -10.59 -4.03
N GLU A 112 4.93 -9.97 -5.01
CA GLU A 112 4.20 -10.65 -6.10
C GLU A 112 5.03 -10.79 -7.39
N LEU A 113 6.25 -10.24 -7.43
CA LEU A 113 7.10 -10.32 -8.62
C LEU A 113 7.50 -11.76 -8.94
N THR A 114 7.39 -12.13 -10.22
CA THR A 114 7.91 -13.42 -10.69
C THR A 114 9.44 -13.49 -10.61
N PRO A 115 10.04 -14.69 -10.54
CA PRO A 115 11.50 -14.83 -10.49
C PRO A 115 12.24 -14.08 -11.61
N GLU A 116 11.68 -14.06 -12.82
CA GLU A 116 12.26 -13.38 -13.98
C GLU A 116 12.28 -11.86 -13.78
N LEU A 117 11.18 -11.29 -13.26
CA LEU A 117 11.09 -9.85 -12.96
C LEU A 117 11.98 -9.45 -11.78
N GLN A 118 12.14 -10.35 -10.80
CA GLN A 118 13.08 -10.13 -9.70
C GLN A 118 14.52 -9.98 -10.20
N VAL A 119 14.96 -10.80 -11.16
CA VAL A 119 16.30 -10.72 -11.77
C VAL A 119 16.48 -9.38 -12.49
N LYS A 120 15.50 -8.96 -13.29
CA LYS A 120 15.54 -7.70 -14.01
C LYS A 120 15.57 -6.48 -13.08
N LEU A 121 14.72 -6.50 -12.04
CA LEU A 121 14.71 -5.44 -11.02
C LEU A 121 16.05 -5.35 -10.30
N LEU A 122 16.62 -6.49 -9.90
CA LEU A 122 17.94 -6.52 -9.25
C LEU A 122 19.01 -5.87 -10.12
N ARG A 123 19.03 -6.18 -11.44
CA ARG A 123 19.97 -5.57 -12.38
C ARG A 123 19.86 -4.05 -12.40
N VAL A 124 18.63 -3.51 -12.46
CA VAL A 124 18.40 -2.05 -12.41
C VAL A 124 18.89 -1.44 -11.10
N LEU A 125 18.62 -2.11 -9.96
CA LEU A 125 19.07 -1.63 -8.65
C LEU A 125 20.60 -1.60 -8.51
N GLN A 126 21.31 -2.53 -9.18
CA GLN A 126 22.77 -2.66 -9.11
C GLN A 126 23.48 -1.78 -10.14
N GLU A 127 23.03 -1.83 -11.38
CA GLU A 127 23.73 -1.26 -12.54
C GLU A 127 23.19 0.11 -12.97
N ARG A 128 21.99 0.51 -12.48
CA ARG A 128 21.29 1.74 -12.87
C ARG A 128 20.99 1.83 -14.36
N ARG A 129 20.88 0.69 -15.01
CA ARG A 129 20.58 0.56 -16.44
C ARG A 129 19.75 -0.69 -16.70
N PHE A 130 19.04 -0.70 -17.81
CA PHE A 130 18.23 -1.82 -18.28
C PHE A 130 18.02 -1.74 -19.79
N GLU A 131 17.41 -2.77 -20.36
CA GLU A 131 17.01 -2.85 -21.77
C GLU A 131 15.49 -2.97 -21.86
N ARG A 132 14.87 -2.37 -22.89
CA ARG A 132 13.45 -2.59 -23.18
C ARG A 132 13.19 -4.03 -23.62
N VAL A 133 11.96 -4.49 -23.44
CA VAL A 133 11.54 -5.81 -23.95
C VAL A 133 11.71 -5.84 -25.47
N GLY A 134 12.47 -6.84 -25.95
CA GLY A 134 12.80 -7.00 -27.37
C GLY A 134 13.86 -6.03 -27.90
N GLY A 135 14.47 -5.20 -27.03
CA GLY A 135 15.58 -4.31 -27.38
C GLY A 135 16.92 -4.82 -26.85
N SER A 136 17.99 -4.20 -27.36
CA SER A 136 19.38 -4.42 -26.91
C SER A 136 20.09 -3.11 -26.54
N GLU A 137 19.37 -1.99 -26.57
CA GLU A 137 19.89 -0.69 -26.16
C GLU A 137 19.85 -0.57 -24.65
N GLU A 138 21.01 -0.32 -24.02
CA GLU A 138 21.09 -0.05 -22.59
C GLU A 138 20.64 1.39 -22.29
N ILE A 139 19.67 1.52 -21.37
CA ILE A 139 19.09 2.78 -20.95
C ILE A 139 19.52 3.05 -19.53
N GLU A 140 20.24 4.13 -19.30
CA GLU A 140 20.64 4.58 -17.97
C GLU A 140 19.52 5.36 -17.31
N VAL A 141 19.33 5.14 -15.98
CA VAL A 141 18.31 5.85 -15.19
C VAL A 141 18.87 6.28 -13.83
N ASP A 142 18.58 7.51 -13.47
CA ASP A 142 18.79 8.02 -12.11
C ASP A 142 17.47 8.09 -11.37
N ILE A 143 17.16 7.05 -10.62
CA ILE A 143 15.90 6.92 -9.88
C ILE A 143 16.12 6.59 -8.41
N ARG A 144 15.27 7.10 -7.56
CA ARG A 144 15.08 6.60 -6.20
C ARG A 144 13.99 5.53 -6.22
N ILE A 145 14.21 4.40 -5.55
CA ILE A 145 13.21 3.33 -5.44
C ILE A 145 12.65 3.29 -4.03
N VAL A 146 11.33 3.28 -3.95
CA VAL A 146 10.55 2.95 -2.76
C VAL A 146 9.72 1.73 -3.09
N ALA A 147 9.97 0.62 -2.41
CA ALA A 147 9.23 -0.63 -2.57
C ALA A 147 8.25 -0.83 -1.42
N ALA A 148 7.11 -1.44 -1.67
CA ALA A 148 6.14 -1.76 -0.63
C ALA A 148 5.63 -3.20 -0.77
N THR A 149 5.27 -3.80 0.35
CA THR A 149 4.64 -5.12 0.39
C THR A 149 3.82 -5.31 1.68
N ASN A 150 2.76 -6.10 1.60
CA ASN A 150 2.01 -6.59 2.75
C ASN A 150 2.52 -7.97 3.22
N LYS A 151 3.42 -8.61 2.48
CA LYS A 151 4.00 -9.91 2.81
C LYS A 151 5.29 -9.77 3.61
N ASP A 152 5.51 -10.72 4.53
CA ASP A 152 6.85 -10.93 5.05
C ASP A 152 7.70 -11.60 3.95
N LEU A 153 8.75 -10.91 3.51
CA LEU A 153 9.61 -11.41 2.43
C LEU A 153 10.58 -12.50 2.90
N MET A 154 10.93 -12.57 4.19
CA MET A 154 11.90 -13.58 4.67
C MET A 154 11.41 -15.02 4.50
N PRO A 155 10.15 -15.39 4.82
CA PRO A 155 9.63 -16.72 4.48
C PRO A 155 9.67 -17.03 2.99
N LEU A 156 9.44 -16.05 2.11
CA LEU A 156 9.53 -16.22 0.65
C LEU A 156 10.97 -16.45 0.19
N VAL A 157 11.95 -15.80 0.82
CA VAL A 157 13.37 -16.05 0.59
C VAL A 157 13.74 -17.47 1.02
N GLN A 158 13.32 -17.91 2.19
CA GLN A 158 13.56 -19.26 2.68
C GLN A 158 12.92 -20.35 1.81
N ALA A 159 11.75 -20.07 1.25
CA ALA A 159 11.06 -20.95 0.30
C ALA A 159 11.67 -20.90 -1.12
N GLY A 160 12.62 -20.01 -1.41
CA GLY A 160 13.23 -19.86 -2.72
C GLY A 160 12.35 -19.18 -3.77
N THR A 161 11.21 -18.60 -3.38
CA THR A 161 10.28 -17.88 -4.27
C THR A 161 10.61 -16.39 -4.40
N PHE A 162 11.37 -15.85 -3.47
CA PHE A 162 11.94 -14.51 -3.54
C PHE A 162 13.47 -14.57 -3.39
N ARG A 163 14.19 -13.82 -4.23
CA ARG A 163 15.66 -13.84 -4.23
C ARG A 163 16.23 -13.11 -3.01
N GLU A 164 17.18 -13.73 -2.35
CA GLU A 164 17.88 -13.17 -1.19
C GLU A 164 18.65 -11.89 -1.54
N ASP A 165 19.34 -11.87 -2.69
CA ASP A 165 20.11 -10.72 -3.15
C ASP A 165 19.22 -9.50 -3.43
N LEU A 166 18.03 -9.71 -4.01
CA LEU A 166 17.04 -8.66 -4.22
C LEU A 166 16.48 -8.16 -2.88
N TYR A 167 16.18 -9.06 -1.95
CA TYR A 167 15.71 -8.68 -0.62
C TYR A 167 16.66 -7.69 0.06
N TYR A 168 17.94 -8.00 0.15
CA TYR A 168 18.93 -7.10 0.77
C TYR A 168 19.11 -5.80 0.00
N ARG A 169 18.91 -5.80 -1.31
CA ARG A 169 19.00 -4.58 -2.11
C ARG A 169 17.78 -3.67 -1.97
N LEU A 170 16.60 -4.23 -1.72
CA LEU A 170 15.38 -3.48 -1.43
C LEU A 170 15.33 -3.00 0.03
N ASN A 171 15.76 -3.82 0.97
CA ASN A 171 15.68 -3.58 2.41
C ASN A 171 16.92 -2.84 2.96
N VAL A 172 17.30 -1.73 2.32
CA VAL A 172 18.38 -0.87 2.83
C VAL A 172 17.88 -0.01 3.99
N VAL A 173 16.70 0.58 3.83
CA VAL A 173 15.97 1.25 4.91
C VAL A 173 14.59 0.63 5.03
N HIS A 174 14.27 0.13 6.22
CA HIS A 174 12.99 -0.51 6.50
C HIS A 174 12.06 0.45 7.24
N ILE A 175 10.83 0.61 6.73
CA ILE A 175 9.75 1.40 7.35
C ILE A 175 8.52 0.51 7.53
N PRO A 176 8.29 -0.02 8.72
CA PRO A 176 7.05 -0.72 9.05
C PRO A 176 5.94 0.28 9.35
N ILE A 177 4.77 0.09 8.75
CA ILE A 177 3.56 0.87 9.06
C ILE A 177 2.70 0.04 10.02
N PRO A 178 2.38 0.57 11.22
CA PRO A 178 1.54 -0.15 12.16
C PRO A 178 0.11 -0.29 11.63
N PRO A 179 -0.56 -1.42 11.86
CA PRO A 179 -1.97 -1.57 11.57
C PRO A 179 -2.82 -0.63 12.44
N LEU A 180 -4.04 -0.33 11.99
CA LEU A 180 -4.89 0.68 12.65
C LEU A 180 -5.24 0.30 14.09
N ARG A 181 -5.39 -1.00 14.39
CA ARG A 181 -5.64 -1.51 15.76
C ARG A 181 -4.51 -1.21 16.76
N GLU A 182 -3.29 -0.96 16.30
CA GLU A 182 -2.15 -0.58 17.14
C GLU A 182 -2.00 0.93 17.33
N ARG A 183 -2.86 1.74 16.67
CA ARG A 183 -2.92 3.20 16.77
C ARG A 183 -4.35 3.72 16.90
N ARG A 184 -5.14 3.08 17.75
CA ARG A 184 -6.58 3.35 17.94
C ARG A 184 -6.87 4.79 18.31
N GLU A 185 -5.95 5.47 18.99
CA GLU A 185 -6.03 6.89 19.35
C GLU A 185 -6.04 7.83 18.14
N ASP A 186 -5.57 7.38 16.97
CA ASP A 186 -5.65 8.14 15.73
C ASP A 186 -7.03 8.04 15.04
N ILE A 187 -7.87 7.07 15.41
CA ILE A 187 -9.15 6.81 14.73
C ILE A 187 -10.09 8.01 14.76
N PRO A 188 -10.33 8.70 15.89
CA PRO A 188 -11.19 9.88 15.88
C PRO A 188 -10.69 10.98 14.93
N LEU A 189 -9.37 11.19 14.84
CA LEU A 189 -8.77 12.16 13.95
C LEU A 189 -8.92 11.75 12.48
N LEU A 190 -8.75 10.46 12.17
CA LEU A 190 -8.95 9.91 10.84
C LEU A 190 -10.42 10.00 10.41
N VAL A 191 -11.35 9.70 11.30
CA VAL A 191 -12.81 9.83 11.05
C VAL A 191 -13.16 11.27 10.70
N ALA A 192 -12.68 12.24 11.48
CA ALA A 192 -12.93 13.66 11.20
C ALA A 192 -12.33 14.08 9.84
N HIS A 193 -11.11 13.66 9.55
CA HIS A 193 -10.44 13.93 8.27
C HIS A 193 -11.20 13.35 7.07
N PHE A 194 -11.62 12.09 7.15
CA PHE A 194 -12.38 11.45 6.07
C PHE A 194 -13.78 11.99 5.94
N ALA A 195 -14.44 12.38 7.05
CA ALA A 195 -15.73 13.03 7.01
C ALA A 195 -15.69 14.36 6.29
N GLU A 196 -14.70 15.21 6.59
CA GLU A 196 -14.51 16.49 5.91
C GLU A 196 -14.20 16.29 4.42
N LYS A 197 -13.30 15.37 4.10
CA LYS A 197 -12.93 15.06 2.72
C LYS A 197 -14.13 14.56 1.92
N ALA A 198 -14.88 13.58 2.44
CA ALA A 198 -16.03 13.00 1.76
C ALA A 198 -17.18 14.02 1.59
N ALA A 199 -17.41 14.87 2.60
CA ALA A 199 -18.39 15.95 2.50
C ALA A 199 -18.08 16.91 1.35
N LYS A 200 -16.79 17.31 1.24
CA LYS A 200 -16.31 18.19 0.16
C LYS A 200 -16.41 17.54 -1.22
N GLU A 201 -15.99 16.27 -1.34
CA GLU A 201 -16.00 15.54 -2.61
C GLU A 201 -17.42 15.25 -3.11
N ASN A 202 -18.37 14.98 -2.22
CA ASN A 202 -19.75 14.68 -2.55
C ASN A 202 -20.67 15.93 -2.56
N GLY A 203 -20.15 17.10 -2.19
CA GLY A 203 -20.94 18.35 -2.14
C GLY A 203 -22.06 18.31 -1.11
N ILE A 204 -21.87 17.56 0.00
CA ILE A 204 -22.86 17.41 1.08
C ILE A 204 -22.39 18.18 2.33
N PRO A 205 -23.33 18.58 3.21
CA PRO A 205 -22.96 19.20 4.48
C PRO A 205 -22.05 18.28 5.31
N PRO A 206 -21.08 18.85 6.05
CA PRO A 206 -20.28 18.07 6.97
C PRO A 206 -21.16 17.47 8.08
N LYS A 207 -20.90 16.22 8.45
CA LYS A 207 -21.55 15.51 9.54
C LYS A 207 -20.55 15.13 10.62
N THR A 208 -21.04 14.98 11.83
CA THR A 208 -20.23 14.57 12.98
C THR A 208 -20.64 13.17 13.44
N PHE A 209 -19.73 12.46 14.06
CA PHE A 209 -20.02 11.18 14.72
C PHE A 209 -20.26 11.41 16.20
N SER A 210 -21.25 10.73 16.77
CA SER A 210 -21.50 10.76 18.22
C SER A 210 -20.29 10.18 18.97
N THR A 211 -20.12 10.56 20.23
CA THR A 211 -19.05 10.02 21.08
C THR A 211 -19.14 8.49 21.20
N GLU A 212 -20.35 7.95 21.26
CA GLU A 212 -20.59 6.52 21.34
C GLU A 212 -20.16 5.80 20.04
N ALA A 213 -20.50 6.35 18.88
CA ALA A 213 -20.05 5.83 17.60
C ALA A 213 -18.51 5.89 17.47
N LEU A 214 -17.86 7.01 17.87
CA LEU A 214 -16.40 7.13 17.85
C LEU A 214 -15.71 6.13 18.78
N ASN A 215 -16.25 5.90 19.97
CA ASN A 215 -15.70 4.90 20.90
C ASN A 215 -15.79 3.50 20.31
N HIS A 216 -16.90 3.17 19.67
CA HIS A 216 -17.10 1.88 19.03
C HIS A 216 -16.14 1.68 17.83
N LEU A 217 -16.03 2.68 16.95
CA LEU A 217 -15.07 2.68 15.86
C LEU A 217 -13.62 2.52 16.36
N SER A 218 -13.27 3.15 17.49
CA SER A 218 -11.93 3.04 18.10
C SER A 218 -11.67 1.65 18.68
N GLY A 219 -12.72 0.91 19.07
CA GLY A 219 -12.61 -0.46 19.58
C GLY A 219 -12.48 -1.54 18.51
N TYR A 220 -12.89 -1.27 17.27
CA TYR A 220 -12.93 -2.26 16.20
C TYR A 220 -11.52 -2.64 15.71
N GLU A 221 -11.35 -3.87 15.20
CA GLU A 221 -10.04 -4.41 14.82
C GLU A 221 -9.51 -3.92 13.44
N TRP A 222 -10.40 -3.43 12.59
CA TRP A 222 -10.06 -2.87 11.27
C TRP A 222 -9.19 -3.78 10.40
N PRO A 223 -9.63 -4.98 10.00
CA PRO A 223 -8.82 -5.87 9.16
C PRO A 223 -8.44 -5.25 7.80
N GLY A 224 -9.24 -4.33 7.28
CA GLY A 224 -8.94 -3.52 6.08
C GLY A 224 -8.28 -2.17 6.39
N ASN A 225 -7.88 -1.94 7.65
CA ASN A 225 -7.15 -0.75 8.11
C ASN A 225 -7.82 0.59 7.69
N ILE A 226 -7.01 1.55 7.26
CA ILE A 226 -7.47 2.90 6.88
C ILE A 226 -8.44 2.86 5.69
N ARG A 227 -8.21 1.94 4.73
CA ARG A 227 -9.10 1.82 3.55
C ARG A 227 -10.52 1.42 3.97
N GLN A 228 -10.66 0.48 4.91
CA GLN A 228 -11.95 0.09 5.44
C GLN A 228 -12.60 1.22 6.24
N LEU A 229 -11.84 1.89 7.12
CA LEU A 229 -12.33 3.04 7.89
C LEU A 229 -12.85 4.15 6.98
N GLN A 230 -12.09 4.51 5.94
CA GLN A 230 -12.51 5.53 4.97
C GLN A 230 -13.82 5.16 4.29
N ASN A 231 -13.96 3.90 3.83
CA ASN A 231 -15.19 3.43 3.18
C ASN A 231 -16.39 3.47 4.14
N VAL A 232 -16.20 3.09 5.39
CA VAL A 232 -17.26 3.13 6.42
C VAL A 232 -17.70 4.58 6.68
N VAL A 233 -16.76 5.49 6.87
CA VAL A 233 -17.05 6.92 7.09
C VAL A 233 -17.81 7.51 5.89
N GLU A 234 -17.33 7.30 4.67
CA GLU A 234 -17.96 7.79 3.45
C GLU A 234 -19.38 7.24 3.30
N ARG A 235 -19.56 5.93 3.50
CA ARG A 235 -20.88 5.27 3.48
C ARG A 235 -21.85 5.90 4.48
N CYS A 236 -21.41 6.13 5.72
CA CYS A 236 -22.26 6.77 6.73
C CYS A 236 -22.64 8.20 6.34
N LEU A 237 -21.69 8.99 5.81
CA LEU A 237 -21.98 10.35 5.39
C LEU A 237 -23.04 10.42 4.29
N VAL A 238 -22.98 9.52 3.33
CA VAL A 238 -23.89 9.51 2.16
C VAL A 238 -25.26 8.98 2.51
N LEU A 239 -25.34 7.91 3.35
CA LEU A 239 -26.59 7.19 3.56
C LEU A 239 -27.39 7.65 4.80
N VAL A 240 -26.75 8.17 5.84
CA VAL A 240 -27.42 8.56 7.07
C VAL A 240 -28.09 9.93 6.89
N PRO A 241 -29.38 10.08 7.14
CA PRO A 241 -30.02 11.40 7.16
C PRO A 241 -29.62 12.18 8.42
N GLY A 242 -29.58 13.53 8.33
CA GLY A 242 -29.22 14.40 9.46
C GLY A 242 -27.73 14.69 9.59
N ASP A 243 -27.37 15.40 10.66
CA ASP A 243 -26.03 16.00 10.84
C ASP A 243 -25.15 15.21 11.80
N VAL A 244 -25.72 14.24 12.53
CA VAL A 244 -25.01 13.41 13.52
C VAL A 244 -25.20 11.93 13.20
N ILE A 245 -24.08 11.23 13.07
CA ILE A 245 -24.02 9.78 12.86
C ILE A 245 -23.90 9.09 14.22
N THR A 246 -24.88 8.27 14.56
CA THR A 246 -24.95 7.54 15.84
C THR A 246 -24.39 6.12 15.71
N LEU A 247 -24.30 5.40 16.82
CA LEU A 247 -23.89 3.99 16.82
C LEU A 247 -24.83 3.12 15.96
N GLU A 248 -26.12 3.40 15.96
CA GLU A 248 -27.14 2.66 15.21
C GLU A 248 -27.02 2.84 13.70
N ASP A 249 -26.40 3.94 13.28
CA ASP A 249 -26.15 4.25 11.88
C ASP A 249 -24.90 3.56 11.32
N LEU A 250 -24.05 2.98 12.18
CA LEU A 250 -22.89 2.23 11.74
C LEU A 250 -23.29 0.92 11.04
N PRO A 251 -22.53 0.46 10.04
CA PRO A 251 -22.77 -0.82 9.40
C PRO A 251 -22.81 -1.98 10.39
N ALA A 252 -23.71 -2.95 10.19
CA ALA A 252 -23.91 -4.08 11.10
C ALA A 252 -22.62 -4.86 11.38
N GLU A 253 -21.78 -5.04 10.34
CA GLU A 253 -20.48 -5.71 10.45
C GLU A 253 -19.49 -5.01 11.40
N ILE A 254 -19.68 -3.70 11.63
CA ILE A 254 -18.89 -2.92 12.59
C ILE A 254 -19.56 -2.90 13.96
N ARG A 255 -20.91 -2.75 14.00
CA ARG A 255 -21.69 -2.56 15.21
C ARG A 255 -21.83 -3.83 16.05
N ASP A 256 -22.03 -4.98 15.39
CA ASP A 256 -22.42 -6.23 16.06
C ASP A 256 -21.19 -7.15 16.24
N GLU A 257 -20.85 -7.50 17.49
CA GLU A 257 -19.76 -8.44 17.81
C GLU A 257 -19.98 -9.83 17.19
N GLU A 258 -21.26 -10.30 17.11
CA GLU A 258 -21.59 -11.57 16.46
C GLU A 258 -21.36 -11.57 14.95
N ALA A 259 -21.56 -10.42 14.28
CA ALA A 259 -21.27 -10.27 12.86
C ALA A 259 -19.76 -10.28 12.57
N GLN A 260 -18.95 -9.80 13.52
CA GLN A 260 -17.49 -9.87 13.45
C GLN A 260 -16.99 -11.32 13.47
N PHE A 261 -17.62 -12.18 14.31
CA PHE A 261 -17.26 -13.58 14.39
C PHE A 261 -17.63 -14.36 13.11
N LYS A 262 -18.78 -14.08 12.51
CA LYS A 262 -19.20 -14.67 11.24
C LYS A 262 -18.26 -14.29 10.08
N SER A 263 -17.90 -13.03 9.98
CA SER A 263 -16.97 -12.55 8.95
C SER A 263 -15.58 -13.18 9.09
N ALA A 264 -15.11 -13.42 10.31
CA ALA A 264 -13.83 -14.10 10.56
C ALA A 264 -13.90 -15.61 10.22
N VAL A 265 -15.05 -16.25 10.47
CA VAL A 265 -15.25 -17.68 10.14
C VAL A 265 -15.41 -17.90 8.63
N ASP A 266 -16.06 -16.98 7.90
CA ASP A 266 -16.20 -17.04 6.45
C ASP A 266 -14.87 -16.83 5.69
N LEU A 267 -13.87 -16.23 6.35
CA LEU A 267 -12.51 -16.07 5.82
C LEU A 267 -11.58 -17.26 6.10
N LEU A 268 -12.00 -18.21 6.94
CA LEU A 268 -11.26 -19.45 7.13
C LEU A 268 -11.49 -20.36 5.91
N PRO A 269 -10.42 -20.90 5.29
CA PRO A 269 -10.61 -21.88 4.22
C PRO A 269 -11.40 -23.07 4.77
N VAL A 270 -12.59 -23.29 4.24
CA VAL A 270 -13.45 -24.44 4.55
C VAL A 270 -12.77 -25.70 4.04
N GLN A 271 -11.87 -26.25 4.84
CA GLN A 271 -11.39 -27.63 4.76
C GLN A 271 -10.80 -28.04 6.14
N LEU A 272 -11.66 -28.08 7.14
CA LEU A 272 -11.49 -28.98 8.26
C LEU A 272 -12.60 -30.02 8.15
N ASP A 273 -12.27 -31.11 7.47
CA ASP A 273 -13.11 -32.30 7.45
C ASP A 273 -13.14 -32.88 8.88
N LEU A 274 -14.24 -32.59 9.58
CA LEU A 274 -14.49 -33.05 10.95
C LEU A 274 -14.56 -34.59 11.05
N ALA A 275 -14.63 -35.29 9.93
CA ALA A 275 -14.65 -36.74 9.87
C ALA A 275 -13.26 -37.36 10.18
N ASP A 276 -12.18 -36.72 9.74
CA ASP A 276 -10.81 -37.24 9.93
C ASP A 276 -10.26 -37.03 11.35
N THR A 277 -10.87 -36.16 12.13
CA THR A 277 -10.43 -35.83 13.49
C THR A 277 -11.04 -36.78 14.55
N LEU A 278 -12.18 -37.39 14.25
CA LEU A 278 -12.84 -38.32 15.17
C LEU A 278 -12.30 -39.76 15.10
N GLU A 279 -11.70 -40.20 13.99
CA GLU A 279 -11.07 -41.52 13.87
C GLU A 279 -9.69 -41.63 14.53
N ARG A 280 -9.14 -40.54 15.08
CA ARG A 280 -7.84 -40.57 15.78
C ARG A 280 -7.93 -40.58 17.31
N ILE A 281 -9.15 -40.70 17.88
CA ILE A 281 -9.38 -40.70 19.34
C ILE A 281 -9.99 -42.04 19.82
N GLU A 282 -10.15 -43.04 18.97
CA GLU A 282 -10.45 -44.42 19.40
C GLU A 282 -9.19 -45.33 19.46
#